data_03f0f58b3336b26c5ecc86c5231b5b11
#
_entry.id   03f0f58b3336b26c5ecc86c5231b5b11
#
_cell.length_a   1.000
_cell.length_b   1.000
_cell.length_c   1.000
_cell.angle_alpha   90.00
_cell.angle_beta   90.00
_cell.angle_gamma   90.00
#
_symmetry.space_group_name_H-M   'P 1'
#
loop_
_entity.id
_entity.type
_entity.pdbx_description
1 polymer ?
#
loop_
_entity_poly.entity_id
_entity_poly.type
_entity_poly.pdbx_seq_one_letter_code
_entity_poly.pdbx_strand_id
1 'polypeptide(L)'
;MKRMSRRKFIALLGWMLATVGPALLLRPFLPEPAAAQTTLPPEGSRVNFALTATDGMVITEQNYRGKWLVIYFGYTFCPDVCPTTLMDIAGALDALGPRAAAVQGLFITVDPRRDTPNVLTEYLKSFDQRLIGLTCTSAQIAQAAKSFHVLL
;
A
#
# COMPACT_ATOMS: atom_id res chain seq x y z
N MET A 1 21.44 34.71 -52.35
CA MET A 1 21.87 33.75 -51.32
C MET A 1 23.37 33.86 -51.14
N LYS A 2 23.83 34.48 -50.01
CA LYS A 2 25.25 34.74 -49.75
C LYS A 2 25.88 33.47 -49.14
N ARG A 3 26.80 32.81 -49.86
CA ARG A 3 27.55 31.62 -49.38
C ARG A 3 28.38 32.02 -48.14
N MET A 4 28.02 31.45 -47.02
CA MET A 4 28.76 31.60 -45.79
C MET A 4 30.11 30.89 -45.89
N SER A 5 31.19 31.60 -45.58
CA SER A 5 32.55 31.09 -45.70
C SER A 5 32.81 29.92 -44.73
N ARG A 6 33.48 28.87 -45.21
CA ARG A 6 33.85 27.66 -44.45
C ARG A 6 34.54 27.99 -43.13
N ARG A 7 35.26 29.08 -43.04
CA ARG A 7 35.95 29.53 -41.80
C ARG A 7 34.99 29.96 -40.70
N LYS A 8 33.78 30.51 -41.02
CA LYS A 8 32.76 30.89 -40.03
C LYS A 8 31.99 29.67 -39.50
N PHE A 9 31.90 28.61 -40.30
CA PHE A 9 31.22 27.37 -39.89
C PHE A 9 32.02 26.61 -38.85
N ILE A 10 33.35 26.57 -38.99
CA ILE A 10 34.25 25.89 -38.04
C ILE A 10 34.31 26.63 -36.70
N ALA A 11 34.24 27.95 -36.68
CA ALA A 11 34.23 28.75 -35.45
C ALA A 11 32.95 28.57 -34.63
N LEU A 12 31.78 28.38 -35.29
CA LEU A 12 30.50 28.13 -34.61
C LEU A 12 30.40 26.70 -34.02
N LEU A 13 31.02 25.70 -34.68
CA LEU A 13 31.07 24.33 -34.15
C LEU A 13 31.95 24.20 -32.89
N GLY A 14 33.04 24.98 -32.86
CA GLY A 14 33.96 24.98 -31.69
C GLY A 14 33.34 25.59 -30.43
N TRP A 15 32.43 26.56 -30.58
CA TRP A 15 31.76 27.21 -29.46
C TRP A 15 30.62 26.36 -28.86
N MET A 16 29.98 25.53 -29.66
CA MET A 16 28.94 24.60 -29.14
C MET A 16 29.51 23.43 -28.33
N LEU A 17 30.74 23.01 -28.62
CA LEU A 17 31.40 21.93 -27.88
C LEU A 17 31.97 22.37 -26.51
N ALA A 18 32.23 23.68 -26.34
CA ALA A 18 32.82 24.20 -25.10
C ALA A 18 31.77 24.42 -23.99
N THR A 19 30.47 24.46 -24.29
CA THR A 19 29.41 24.75 -23.32
C THR A 19 28.72 23.51 -22.74
N VAL A 20 28.91 22.31 -23.33
CA VAL A 20 28.31 21.06 -22.87
C VAL A 20 29.24 20.30 -21.91
N GLY A 21 30.54 20.60 -21.88
CA GLY A 21 31.53 19.86 -21.09
C GLY A 21 31.41 19.98 -19.56
N PRO A 22 31.12 21.15 -18.97
CA PRO A 22 31.11 21.27 -17.50
C PRO A 22 29.82 20.74 -16.82
N ALA A 23 28.70 20.62 -17.56
CA ALA A 23 27.45 20.18 -16.97
C ALA A 23 27.40 18.66 -16.71
N LEU A 24 28.22 17.88 -17.37
CA LEU A 24 28.24 16.42 -17.24
C LEU A 24 29.09 15.94 -16.04
N LEU A 25 30.00 16.78 -15.52
CA LEU A 25 30.86 16.42 -14.39
C LEU A 25 30.26 16.78 -13.01
N LEU A 26 29.15 17.52 -12.94
CA LEU A 26 28.50 17.88 -11.68
C LEU A 26 27.35 16.92 -11.27
N ARG A 27 27.09 15.87 -12.02
CA ARG A 27 26.03 14.90 -11.72
C ARG A 27 26.24 14.01 -10.50
N PRO A 28 27.45 13.74 -9.97
CA PRO A 28 27.61 12.87 -8.82
C PRO A 28 27.29 13.52 -7.46
N PHE A 29 26.96 14.82 -7.39
CA PHE A 29 26.71 15.49 -6.11
C PHE A 29 25.25 15.86 -5.81
N LEU A 30 24.31 15.52 -6.66
CA LEU A 30 22.90 15.59 -6.25
C LEU A 30 22.60 14.35 -5.40
N PRO A 31 22.18 14.53 -4.13
CA PRO A 31 21.73 13.39 -3.34
C PRO A 31 20.52 12.80 -4.09
N GLU A 32 20.70 11.58 -4.56
CA GLU A 32 19.57 10.80 -5.10
C GLU A 32 18.52 10.73 -4.01
N PRO A 33 17.23 11.09 -4.29
CA PRO A 33 16.20 10.95 -3.29
C PRO A 33 16.24 9.51 -2.82
N ALA A 34 16.55 9.31 -1.54
CA ALA A 34 16.54 8.00 -0.93
C ALA A 34 15.17 7.39 -1.20
N ALA A 35 15.08 6.57 -2.24
CA ALA A 35 13.91 5.75 -2.49
C ALA A 35 13.72 4.98 -1.18
N ALA A 36 12.62 5.27 -0.49
CA ALA A 36 12.22 4.50 0.66
C ALA A 36 12.19 3.05 0.19
N GLN A 37 13.23 2.29 0.59
CA GLN A 37 13.30 0.86 0.31
C GLN A 37 12.21 0.23 1.17
N THR A 38 10.99 0.18 0.62
CA THR A 38 9.97 -0.71 1.12
C THR A 38 10.54 -2.11 0.93
N THR A 39 11.23 -2.62 1.95
CA THR A 39 11.65 -4.01 1.99
C THR A 39 10.38 -4.83 2.03
N LEU A 40 9.95 -5.31 0.86
CA LEU A 40 8.92 -6.33 0.80
C LEU A 40 9.40 -7.49 1.69
N PRO A 41 8.51 -8.08 2.52
CA PRO A 41 8.85 -9.27 3.28
C PRO A 41 9.44 -10.32 2.33
N PRO A 42 10.42 -11.13 2.76
CA PRO A 42 11.00 -12.15 1.92
C PRO A 42 9.91 -13.05 1.35
N GLU A 43 9.97 -13.29 0.05
CA GLU A 43 9.04 -14.15 -0.67
C GLU A 43 8.94 -15.48 0.06
N GLY A 44 7.72 -15.82 0.55
CA GLY A 44 7.50 -17.01 1.36
C GLY A 44 7.32 -16.78 2.87
N SER A 45 7.30 -15.55 3.36
CA SER A 45 6.88 -15.26 4.73
C SER A 45 5.45 -15.78 4.94
N ARG A 46 5.34 -16.93 5.64
CA ARG A 46 4.02 -17.49 5.97
C ARG A 46 3.41 -16.64 7.06
N VAL A 47 2.39 -15.90 6.69
CA VAL A 47 1.58 -15.18 7.66
C VAL A 47 0.63 -16.16 8.30
N ASN A 48 0.61 -16.22 9.63
CA ASN A 48 -0.30 -17.07 10.37
C ASN A 48 -1.18 -16.20 11.27
N PHE A 49 -2.47 -16.32 11.13
CA PHE A 49 -3.43 -15.72 12.05
C PHE A 49 -4.63 -16.63 12.24
N ALA A 50 -5.28 -16.51 13.39
CA ALA A 50 -6.57 -17.14 13.70
C ALA A 50 -7.39 -16.11 14.46
N LEU A 51 -8.34 -15.47 13.78
CA LEU A 51 -9.19 -14.42 14.30
C LEU A 51 -10.65 -14.77 14.09
N THR A 52 -11.55 -14.15 14.83
CA THR A 52 -12.98 -14.38 14.73
C THR A 52 -13.63 -13.33 13.86
N ALA A 53 -14.33 -13.73 12.83
CA ALA A 53 -15.13 -12.86 11.99
C ALA A 53 -16.41 -12.42 12.74
N THR A 54 -17.06 -11.39 12.18
CA THR A 54 -18.28 -10.82 12.78
C THR A 54 -19.47 -11.79 12.83
N ASP A 55 -19.45 -12.85 12.02
CA ASP A 55 -20.41 -13.98 12.06
C ASP A 55 -20.08 -15.08 13.07
N GLY A 56 -18.96 -14.94 13.80
CA GLY A 56 -18.49 -15.89 14.78
C GLY A 56 -17.58 -17.01 14.22
N MET A 57 -17.35 -17.06 12.93
CA MET A 57 -16.45 -18.04 12.32
C MET A 57 -15.00 -17.70 12.62
N VAL A 58 -14.17 -18.73 12.85
CA VAL A 58 -12.72 -18.56 12.95
C VAL A 58 -12.14 -18.49 11.54
N ILE A 59 -11.48 -17.40 11.25
CA ILE A 59 -10.84 -17.10 9.97
C ILE A 59 -9.33 -17.20 10.13
N THR A 60 -8.73 -17.95 9.23
CA THR A 60 -7.28 -18.14 9.12
C THR A 60 -6.81 -17.77 7.70
N GLU A 61 -5.52 -17.68 7.50
CA GLU A 61 -4.94 -17.47 6.16
C GLU A 61 -5.33 -18.57 5.16
N GLN A 62 -5.67 -19.76 5.66
CA GLN A 62 -6.04 -20.90 4.81
C GLN A 62 -7.39 -20.73 4.12
N ASN A 63 -8.31 -19.95 4.72
CA ASN A 63 -9.63 -19.67 4.16
C ASN A 63 -9.55 -18.87 2.84
N TYR A 64 -8.41 -18.22 2.59
CA TYR A 64 -8.23 -17.33 1.45
C TYR A 64 -7.12 -17.76 0.50
N ARG A 65 -6.76 -19.05 0.51
CA ARG A 65 -5.78 -19.58 -0.47
C ARG A 65 -6.22 -19.30 -1.90
N GLY A 66 -5.29 -18.78 -2.70
CA GLY A 66 -5.56 -18.39 -4.09
C GLY A 66 -6.19 -17.00 -4.24
N LYS A 67 -6.40 -16.26 -3.15
CA LYS A 67 -6.83 -14.85 -3.18
C LYS A 67 -5.73 -13.92 -2.68
N TRP A 68 -5.75 -12.71 -3.20
CA TRP A 68 -5.00 -11.59 -2.64
C TRP A 68 -5.73 -11.07 -1.40
N LEU A 69 -4.99 -10.80 -0.33
CA LEU A 69 -5.54 -10.21 0.89
C LEU A 69 -5.13 -8.75 1.00
N VAL A 70 -6.13 -7.88 1.15
CA VAL A 70 -5.93 -6.51 1.59
C VAL A 70 -6.27 -6.46 3.06
N ILE A 71 -5.26 -6.29 3.91
CA ILE A 71 -5.42 -6.32 5.36
C ILE A 71 -5.20 -4.93 5.92
N TYR A 72 -6.19 -4.46 6.68
CA TYR A 72 -6.14 -3.18 7.33
C TYR A 72 -6.36 -3.32 8.84
N PHE A 73 -5.39 -2.85 9.63
CA PHE A 73 -5.50 -2.77 11.09
C PHE A 73 -6.05 -1.40 11.46
N GLY A 74 -7.18 -1.37 12.18
CA GLY A 74 -7.85 -0.13 12.54
C GLY A 74 -8.81 -0.31 13.71
N TYR A 75 -9.63 0.71 13.99
CA TYR A 75 -10.66 0.68 15.01
C TYR A 75 -11.83 1.61 14.63
N THR A 76 -13.05 1.28 15.09
CA THR A 76 -14.27 1.97 14.63
C THR A 76 -14.39 3.41 15.13
N PHE A 77 -13.77 3.74 16.26
CA PHE A 77 -13.75 5.08 16.85
C PHE A 77 -12.68 6.01 16.26
N CYS A 78 -11.98 5.60 15.21
CA CYS A 78 -11.01 6.45 14.52
C CYS A 78 -11.76 7.56 13.75
N PRO A 79 -11.48 8.85 14.02
CA PRO A 79 -12.31 9.93 13.48
C PRO A 79 -12.00 10.29 12.02
N ASP A 80 -10.85 9.87 11.48
CA ASP A 80 -10.37 10.39 10.18
C ASP A 80 -9.70 9.32 9.31
N VAL A 81 -8.54 8.79 9.71
CA VAL A 81 -7.71 7.94 8.85
C VAL A 81 -8.40 6.61 8.51
N CYS A 82 -9.09 5.97 9.47
CA CYS A 82 -9.70 4.67 9.22
C CYS A 82 -10.86 4.74 8.21
N PRO A 83 -11.84 5.66 8.33
CA PRO A 83 -12.90 5.74 7.33
C PRO A 83 -12.36 6.13 5.95
N THR A 84 -11.39 7.06 5.87
CA THR A 84 -10.77 7.44 4.59
C THR A 84 -10.10 6.24 3.92
N THR A 85 -9.29 5.48 4.66
CA THR A 85 -8.62 4.28 4.12
C THR A 85 -9.62 3.22 3.67
N LEU A 86 -10.72 3.02 4.41
CA LEU A 86 -11.76 2.05 4.01
C LEU A 86 -12.48 2.49 2.72
N MET A 87 -12.74 3.79 2.54
CA MET A 87 -13.26 4.32 1.27
C MET A 87 -12.28 4.09 0.12
N ASP A 88 -10.99 4.30 0.33
CA ASP A 88 -9.97 4.06 -0.69
C ASP A 88 -9.89 2.58 -1.08
N ILE A 89 -9.97 1.67 -0.10
CA ILE A 89 -10.01 0.22 -0.35
C ILE A 89 -11.27 -0.15 -1.14
N ALA A 90 -12.45 0.36 -0.77
CA ALA A 90 -13.70 0.13 -1.49
C ALA A 90 -13.60 0.64 -2.94
N GLY A 91 -13.10 1.86 -3.14
CA GLY A 91 -12.88 2.42 -4.47
C GLY A 91 -11.89 1.62 -5.32
N ALA A 92 -10.83 1.09 -4.71
CA ALA A 92 -9.88 0.20 -5.39
C ALA A 92 -10.53 -1.12 -5.81
N LEU A 93 -11.37 -1.71 -4.94
CA LEU A 93 -12.13 -2.92 -5.28
C LEU A 93 -13.12 -2.66 -6.42
N ASP A 94 -13.76 -1.49 -6.46
CA ASP A 94 -14.66 -1.11 -7.56
C ASP A 94 -13.90 -0.92 -8.88
N ALA A 95 -12.73 -0.29 -8.84
CA ALA A 95 -11.88 -0.10 -10.01
C ALA A 95 -11.34 -1.41 -10.60
N LEU A 96 -11.20 -2.47 -9.78
CA LEU A 96 -10.84 -3.81 -10.24
C LEU A 96 -11.98 -4.49 -11.03
N GLY A 97 -13.24 -4.08 -10.81
CA GLY A 97 -14.39 -4.70 -11.45
C GLY A 97 -14.45 -6.21 -11.21
N PRO A 98 -14.63 -7.05 -12.26
CA PRO A 98 -14.69 -8.51 -12.09
C PRO A 98 -13.46 -9.14 -11.44
N ARG A 99 -12.28 -8.50 -11.55
CA ARG A 99 -11.03 -8.98 -10.91
C ARG A 99 -11.06 -8.86 -9.40
N ALA A 100 -11.93 -8.05 -8.82
CA ALA A 100 -12.10 -7.94 -7.37
C ALA A 100 -12.50 -9.28 -6.72
N ALA A 101 -13.07 -10.23 -7.47
CA ALA A 101 -13.37 -11.58 -6.97
C ALA A 101 -12.12 -12.35 -6.50
N ALA A 102 -10.93 -11.99 -7.02
CA ALA A 102 -9.65 -12.55 -6.59
C ALA A 102 -9.04 -11.84 -5.37
N VAL A 103 -9.70 -10.82 -4.84
CA VAL A 103 -9.23 -10.02 -3.69
C VAL A 103 -10.20 -10.17 -2.54
N GLN A 104 -9.67 -10.25 -1.31
CA GLN A 104 -10.47 -10.20 -0.09
C GLN A 104 -9.95 -9.09 0.81
N GLY A 105 -10.84 -8.16 1.18
CA GLY A 105 -10.56 -7.13 2.17
C GLY A 105 -10.85 -7.65 3.58
N LEU A 106 -9.88 -7.48 4.48
CA LEU A 106 -9.99 -7.86 5.90
C LEU A 106 -9.68 -6.63 6.77
N PHE A 107 -10.64 -6.25 7.59
CA PHE A 107 -10.46 -5.23 8.62
C PHE A 107 -10.22 -5.92 9.97
N ILE A 108 -9.04 -5.77 10.55
CA ILE A 108 -8.68 -6.34 11.84
C ILE A 108 -8.71 -5.23 12.89
N THR A 109 -9.63 -5.35 13.87
CA THR A 109 -9.68 -4.33 14.92
C THR A 109 -8.48 -4.43 15.84
N VAL A 110 -7.97 -3.25 16.24
CA VAL A 110 -6.95 -3.14 17.31
C VAL A 110 -7.55 -2.79 18.66
N ASP A 111 -8.88 -2.60 18.71
CA ASP A 111 -9.62 -2.31 19.96
C ASP A 111 -10.80 -3.27 20.17
N PRO A 112 -10.56 -4.55 20.41
CA PRO A 112 -11.61 -5.57 20.50
C PRO A 112 -12.57 -5.37 21.67
N ARG A 113 -12.23 -4.50 22.62
CA ARG A 113 -13.13 -4.22 23.75
C ARG A 113 -14.29 -3.34 23.36
N ARG A 114 -14.07 -2.37 22.46
CA ARG A 114 -15.11 -1.49 21.92
C ARG A 114 -15.71 -2.03 20.64
N ASP A 115 -14.89 -2.58 19.78
CA ASP A 115 -15.26 -3.10 18.48
C ASP A 115 -15.79 -4.52 18.56
N THR A 116 -16.98 -4.67 19.15
CA THR A 116 -17.68 -5.96 19.18
C THR A 116 -18.06 -6.40 17.76
N PRO A 117 -18.37 -7.70 17.53
CA PRO A 117 -18.81 -8.17 16.21
C PRO A 117 -19.94 -7.35 15.59
N ASN A 118 -20.94 -6.96 16.39
CA ASN A 118 -22.05 -6.14 15.93
C ASN A 118 -21.61 -4.73 15.51
N VAL A 119 -20.76 -4.08 16.30
CA VAL A 119 -20.21 -2.76 16.01
C VAL A 119 -19.41 -2.79 14.71
N LEU A 120 -18.54 -3.79 14.54
CA LEU A 120 -17.77 -3.96 13.30
C LEU A 120 -18.65 -4.19 12.09
N THR A 121 -19.70 -5.02 12.23
CA THR A 121 -20.64 -5.29 11.15
C THR A 121 -21.32 -4.00 10.68
N GLU A 122 -21.88 -3.21 11.61
CA GLU A 122 -22.55 -1.97 11.27
C GLU A 122 -21.60 -0.92 10.69
N TYR A 123 -20.40 -0.83 11.23
CA TYR A 123 -19.38 0.09 10.74
C TYR A 123 -18.97 -0.22 9.29
N LEU A 124 -18.64 -1.48 9.00
CA LEU A 124 -18.13 -1.89 7.68
C LEU A 124 -19.22 -1.86 6.59
N LYS A 125 -20.50 -2.06 6.93
CA LYS A 125 -21.61 -1.89 5.99
C LYS A 125 -21.66 -0.50 5.35
N SER A 126 -21.16 0.53 6.04
CA SER A 126 -21.14 1.89 5.53
C SER A 126 -20.10 2.11 4.42
N PHE A 127 -19.18 1.17 4.22
CA PHE A 127 -18.11 1.27 3.22
C PHE A 127 -18.30 0.26 2.08
N ASP A 128 -18.15 -1.03 2.39
CA ASP A 128 -18.25 -2.07 1.37
C ASP A 128 -18.61 -3.44 1.99
N GLN A 129 -19.57 -4.13 1.39
CA GLN A 129 -20.00 -5.47 1.85
C GLN A 129 -18.96 -6.57 1.60
N ARG A 130 -17.94 -6.31 0.77
CA ARG A 130 -16.82 -7.23 0.51
C ARG A 130 -15.77 -7.20 1.62
N LEU A 131 -15.83 -6.23 2.54
CA LEU A 131 -14.95 -6.13 3.69
C LEU A 131 -15.44 -7.05 4.81
N ILE A 132 -14.55 -7.86 5.35
CA ILE A 132 -14.83 -8.73 6.49
C ILE A 132 -14.14 -8.17 7.73
N GLY A 133 -14.91 -7.92 8.78
CA GLY A 133 -14.41 -7.51 10.08
C GLY A 133 -13.92 -8.71 10.88
N LEU A 134 -12.73 -8.59 11.42
CA LEU A 134 -12.11 -9.60 12.27
C LEU A 134 -11.80 -8.99 13.65
N THR A 135 -12.16 -9.74 14.68
CA THR A 135 -11.87 -9.41 16.08
C THR A 135 -11.33 -10.65 16.81
N CYS A 136 -10.84 -10.48 17.99
CA CYS A 136 -10.47 -11.56 18.91
C CYS A 136 -10.00 -10.98 20.24
N THR A 137 -9.27 -11.77 21.03
CA THR A 137 -8.57 -11.25 22.21
C THR A 137 -7.42 -10.31 21.79
N SER A 138 -7.09 -9.34 22.63
CA SER A 138 -5.96 -8.43 22.38
C SER A 138 -4.64 -9.17 22.13
N ALA A 139 -4.43 -10.31 22.79
CA ALA A 139 -3.22 -11.12 22.59
C ALA A 139 -3.16 -11.75 21.20
N GLN A 140 -4.28 -12.24 20.67
CA GLN A 140 -4.34 -12.81 19.32
C GLN A 140 -4.20 -11.76 18.24
N ILE A 141 -4.77 -10.56 18.46
CA ILE A 141 -4.61 -9.41 17.57
C ILE A 141 -3.14 -8.96 17.53
N ALA A 142 -2.48 -8.87 18.68
CA ALA A 142 -1.05 -8.54 18.75
C ALA A 142 -0.19 -9.59 18.05
N GLN A 143 -0.53 -10.88 18.16
CA GLN A 143 0.16 -11.94 17.44
C GLN A 143 -0.05 -11.82 15.93
N ALA A 144 -1.26 -11.55 15.46
CA ALA A 144 -1.55 -11.31 14.06
C ALA A 144 -0.75 -10.11 13.55
N ALA A 145 -0.80 -8.96 14.24
CA ALA A 145 -0.05 -7.76 13.86
C ALA A 145 1.45 -8.05 13.73
N LYS A 146 2.03 -8.81 14.68
CA LYS A 146 3.43 -9.22 14.62
C LYS A 146 3.74 -10.06 13.37
N SER A 147 2.83 -10.97 12.97
CA SER A 147 3.03 -11.81 11.77
C SER A 147 2.97 -11.00 10.48
N PHE A 148 2.28 -9.85 10.50
CA PHE A 148 2.22 -8.89 9.40
C PHE A 148 3.26 -7.76 9.51
N HIS A 149 4.17 -7.80 10.50
CA HIS A 149 5.15 -6.76 10.79
C HIS A 149 4.53 -5.37 11.05
N VAL A 150 3.31 -5.35 11.60
CA VAL A 150 2.60 -4.13 12.01
C VAL A 150 2.91 -3.84 13.49
N LEU A 151 3.28 -2.59 13.78
CA LEU A 151 3.42 -2.07 15.13
C LEU A 151 2.06 -1.54 15.60
N LEU A 152 1.57 -2.03 16.73
CA LEU A 152 0.34 -1.56 17.38
C LEU A 152 0.66 -0.61 18.52
#